data_9430c074a68752886ea7baa59ce4f87e
#
_entry.id   9430c074a68752886ea7baa59ce4f87e
#
_cell.length_a   1.000
_cell.length_b   1.000
_cell.length_c   1.000
_cell.angle_alpha   90.00
_cell.angle_beta   90.00
_cell.angle_gamma   90.00
#
_symmetry.space_group_name_H-M   'P 1'
#
loop_
_entity.id
_entity.type
_entity.pdbx_description
1 polymer ?
#
loop_
_entity_poly.entity_id
_entity_poly.type
_entity_poly.pdbx_seq_one_letter_code
_entity_poly.pdbx_strand_id
1 'polypeptide(L)'
;MQEKKNDKSKIVARALVICAAALIVLAAAAGVILSRRYVRLGQQFIPVNAAMLDLRGAGLTDLTPLDRCTALTELDVRENKLSAEALDEFRAKHPGCRVLYSVYLNDEPHESGTESLTLEDLPNDWENLRLFENLRSLTVNHCTQPDAMETLRAELPNCEMRYSLCVGGQWFDSDAVELTAAGTAPTAME
;
A
#
# COMPACT_ATOMS: atom_id res chain seq x y z
N MET A 1 67.47 -24.78 -21.22
CA MET A 1 66.90 -24.56 -19.83
C MET A 1 65.76 -23.55 -19.79
N GLN A 2 65.62 -22.64 -20.77
CA GLN A 2 64.55 -21.64 -20.87
C GLN A 2 63.24 -22.18 -21.39
N GLU A 3 63.24 -23.16 -22.27
CA GLU A 3 62.04 -23.75 -22.91
C GLU A 3 61.11 -24.46 -21.88
N LYS A 4 61.69 -25.16 -20.91
CA LYS A 4 60.98 -25.88 -19.84
C LYS A 4 60.33 -24.95 -18.83
N LYS A 5 60.80 -23.69 -18.70
CA LYS A 5 60.24 -22.66 -17.84
C LYS A 5 59.02 -21.99 -18.47
N ASN A 6 59.03 -21.84 -19.79
CA ASN A 6 57.95 -21.24 -20.57
C ASN A 6 56.74 -22.18 -20.62
N ASP A 7 56.96 -23.49 -20.67
CA ASP A 7 55.88 -24.50 -20.73
C ASP A 7 55.12 -24.61 -19.39
N LYS A 8 55.85 -24.52 -18.25
CA LYS A 8 55.26 -24.48 -16.92
C LYS A 8 54.40 -23.23 -16.70
N SER A 9 54.81 -22.07 -17.21
CA SER A 9 54.06 -20.82 -17.10
C SER A 9 52.72 -20.88 -17.89
N LYS A 10 52.73 -21.51 -19.08
CA LYS A 10 51.53 -21.71 -19.89
C LYS A 10 50.57 -22.68 -19.23
N ILE A 11 51.07 -23.75 -18.59
CA ILE A 11 50.23 -24.69 -17.86
C ILE A 11 49.56 -24.00 -16.65
N VAL A 12 50.30 -23.21 -15.87
CA VAL A 12 49.77 -22.46 -14.74
C VAL A 12 48.73 -21.42 -15.21
N ALA A 13 48.99 -20.69 -16.28
CA ALA A 13 48.05 -19.74 -16.84
C ALA A 13 46.76 -20.39 -17.31
N ARG A 14 46.83 -21.56 -17.97
CA ARG A 14 45.64 -22.34 -18.36
C ARG A 14 44.85 -22.86 -17.15
N ALA A 15 45.55 -23.33 -16.12
CA ALA A 15 44.88 -23.78 -14.87
C ALA A 15 44.16 -22.62 -14.17
N LEU A 16 44.74 -21.42 -14.11
CA LEU A 16 44.11 -20.24 -13.56
C LEU A 16 42.84 -19.83 -14.32
N VAL A 17 42.88 -19.87 -15.66
CA VAL A 17 41.70 -19.57 -16.50
C VAL A 17 40.58 -20.58 -16.28
N ILE A 18 40.93 -21.87 -16.17
CA ILE A 18 39.92 -22.93 -15.89
C ILE A 18 39.32 -22.75 -14.50
N CYS A 19 40.10 -22.45 -13.48
CA CYS A 19 39.62 -22.17 -12.13
C CYS A 19 38.73 -20.93 -12.09
N ALA A 20 39.09 -19.85 -12.77
CA ALA A 20 38.26 -18.65 -12.85
C ALA A 20 36.93 -18.93 -13.57
N ALA A 21 36.93 -19.68 -14.68
CA ALA A 21 35.73 -20.08 -15.38
C ALA A 21 34.82 -20.96 -14.50
N ALA A 22 35.37 -21.92 -13.75
CA ALA A 22 34.66 -22.76 -12.83
C ALA A 22 34.00 -21.95 -11.70
N LEU A 23 34.69 -20.95 -11.15
CA LEU A 23 34.16 -20.05 -10.14
C LEU A 23 33.00 -19.20 -10.66
N ILE A 24 33.07 -18.71 -11.90
CA ILE A 24 31.99 -17.96 -12.55
C ILE A 24 30.77 -18.84 -12.73
N VAL A 25 30.93 -20.09 -13.18
CA VAL A 25 29.83 -21.04 -13.36
C VAL A 25 29.19 -21.39 -12.02
N LEU A 26 29.97 -21.60 -10.96
CA LEU A 26 29.46 -21.88 -9.62
C LEU A 26 28.70 -20.68 -9.05
N ALA A 27 29.20 -19.44 -9.24
CA ALA A 27 28.51 -18.23 -8.81
C ALA A 27 27.20 -18.03 -9.56
N ALA A 28 27.17 -18.29 -10.87
CA ALA A 28 25.95 -18.22 -11.67
C ALA A 28 24.91 -19.28 -11.22
N ALA A 29 25.36 -20.52 -10.99
CA ALA A 29 24.49 -21.59 -10.48
C ALA A 29 23.93 -21.26 -9.09
N ALA A 30 24.75 -20.72 -8.18
CA ALA A 30 24.31 -20.27 -6.87
C ALA A 30 23.28 -19.13 -7.00
N GLY A 31 23.50 -18.18 -7.90
CA GLY A 31 22.55 -17.09 -8.18
C GLY A 31 21.20 -17.61 -8.67
N VAL A 32 21.18 -18.62 -9.55
CA VAL A 32 19.94 -19.25 -10.04
C VAL A 32 19.21 -19.98 -8.90
N ILE A 33 19.92 -20.68 -8.03
CA ILE A 33 19.32 -21.39 -6.90
C ILE A 33 18.71 -20.40 -5.90
N LEU A 34 19.45 -19.33 -5.57
CA LEU A 34 18.96 -18.27 -4.69
C LEU A 34 17.73 -17.57 -5.26
N SER A 35 17.75 -17.22 -6.54
CA SER A 35 16.60 -16.58 -7.21
C SER A 35 15.36 -17.45 -7.26
N ARG A 36 15.50 -18.78 -7.22
CA ARG A 36 14.36 -19.71 -7.17
C ARG A 36 13.78 -19.88 -5.78
N ARG A 37 14.60 -19.71 -4.73
CA ARG A 37 14.20 -19.93 -3.32
C ARG A 37 13.83 -18.67 -2.57
N TYR A 38 14.28 -17.51 -3.05
CA TYR A 38 14.08 -16.24 -2.39
C TYR A 38 13.57 -15.18 -3.36
N VAL A 39 12.76 -14.29 -2.83
CA VAL A 39 12.35 -13.04 -3.46
C VAL A 39 13.14 -11.92 -2.80
N ARG A 40 13.63 -10.97 -3.58
CA ARG A 40 14.25 -9.76 -3.05
C ARG A 40 13.20 -8.67 -2.91
N LEU A 41 13.03 -8.17 -1.68
CA LEU A 41 12.17 -7.04 -1.37
C LEU A 41 13.03 -5.96 -0.69
N GLY A 42 13.35 -4.90 -1.42
CA GLY A 42 14.33 -3.90 -0.95
C GLY A 42 15.70 -4.55 -0.66
N GLN A 43 16.12 -4.54 0.59
CA GLN A 43 17.35 -5.16 1.06
C GLN A 43 17.15 -6.55 1.69
N GLN A 44 15.92 -7.04 1.80
CA GLN A 44 15.59 -8.31 2.43
C GLN A 44 15.44 -9.42 1.39
N PHE A 45 15.80 -10.65 1.80
CA PHE A 45 15.57 -11.86 1.03
C PHE A 45 14.50 -12.69 1.73
N ILE A 46 13.34 -12.81 1.09
CA ILE A 46 12.16 -13.49 1.61
C ILE A 46 12.06 -14.88 0.98
N PRO A 47 11.95 -15.96 1.77
CA PRO A 47 11.74 -17.30 1.24
C PRO A 47 10.41 -17.38 0.49
N VAL A 48 10.39 -17.96 -0.71
CA VAL A 48 9.16 -18.09 -1.52
C VAL A 48 8.12 -19.03 -0.89
N ASN A 49 8.51 -19.84 0.07
CA ASN A 49 7.65 -20.75 0.81
C ASN A 49 7.26 -20.25 2.20
N ALA A 50 7.45 -18.95 2.48
CA ALA A 50 6.99 -18.35 3.72
C ALA A 50 5.47 -18.42 3.81
N ALA A 51 4.95 -18.86 4.94
CA ALA A 51 3.52 -18.90 5.22
C ALA A 51 3.03 -17.60 5.87
N MET A 52 3.88 -16.95 6.65
CA MET A 52 3.59 -15.69 7.34
C MET A 52 4.74 -14.72 7.14
N LEU A 53 4.44 -13.46 6.88
CA LEU A 53 5.43 -12.39 6.73
C LEU A 53 4.99 -11.16 7.52
N ASP A 54 5.92 -10.62 8.30
CA ASP A 54 5.80 -9.33 8.95
C ASP A 54 6.74 -8.34 8.23
N LEU A 55 6.15 -7.41 7.51
CA LEU A 55 6.82 -6.39 6.70
C LEU A 55 6.35 -4.98 7.09
N ARG A 56 5.94 -4.80 8.35
CA ARG A 56 5.51 -3.50 8.86
C ARG A 56 6.60 -2.45 8.73
N GLY A 57 6.24 -1.25 8.29
CA GLY A 57 7.16 -0.13 8.19
C GLY A 57 8.35 -0.37 7.25
N ALA A 58 8.27 -1.35 6.34
CA ALA A 58 9.37 -1.67 5.43
C ALA A 58 9.52 -0.68 4.26
N GLY A 59 8.69 0.36 4.20
CA GLY A 59 8.70 1.36 3.13
C GLY A 59 8.24 0.80 1.78
N LEU A 60 7.31 -0.15 1.80
CA LEU A 60 6.80 -0.79 0.58
C LEU A 60 5.78 0.12 -0.11
N THR A 61 5.89 0.19 -1.42
CA THR A 61 4.91 0.82 -2.32
C THR A 61 4.34 -0.16 -3.34
N ASP A 62 4.94 -1.36 -3.44
CA ASP A 62 4.59 -2.40 -4.39
C ASP A 62 4.73 -3.78 -3.74
N LEU A 63 3.79 -4.67 -4.00
CA LEU A 63 3.75 -6.06 -3.50
C LEU A 63 4.05 -7.09 -4.60
N THR A 64 4.24 -6.67 -5.84
CA THR A 64 4.54 -7.55 -6.99
C THR A 64 5.69 -8.55 -6.73
N PRO A 65 6.79 -8.18 -6.02
CA PRO A 65 7.83 -9.15 -5.72
C PRO A 65 7.33 -10.37 -4.92
N LEU A 66 6.25 -10.21 -4.14
CA LEU A 66 5.66 -11.28 -3.33
C LEU A 66 4.73 -12.22 -4.11
N ASP A 67 4.43 -11.94 -5.38
CA ASP A 67 3.59 -12.81 -6.24
C ASP A 67 4.06 -14.26 -6.29
N ARG A 68 5.36 -14.47 -6.08
CA ARG A 68 5.98 -15.80 -6.06
C ARG A 68 5.83 -16.54 -4.72
N CYS A 69 5.38 -15.86 -3.68
CA CYS A 69 5.20 -16.42 -2.34
C CYS A 69 3.83 -17.10 -2.21
N THR A 70 3.57 -18.11 -3.03
CA THR A 70 2.26 -18.76 -3.14
C THR A 70 1.82 -19.55 -1.91
N ALA A 71 2.70 -19.74 -0.93
CA ALA A 71 2.41 -20.39 0.35
C ALA A 71 1.93 -19.39 1.44
N LEU A 72 1.88 -18.08 1.13
CA LEU A 72 1.46 -17.06 2.09
C LEU A 72 0.01 -17.25 2.51
N THR A 73 -0.19 -17.31 3.83
CA THR A 73 -1.49 -17.34 4.48
C THR A 73 -1.75 -16.08 5.29
N GLU A 74 -0.69 -15.38 5.72
CA GLU A 74 -0.78 -14.10 6.42
C GLU A 74 0.36 -13.16 5.99
N LEU A 75 0.02 -11.91 5.70
CA LEU A 75 0.94 -10.84 5.35
C LEU A 75 0.61 -9.59 6.17
N ASP A 76 1.55 -9.13 6.99
CA ASP A 76 1.43 -7.86 7.70
C ASP A 76 2.26 -6.79 7.00
N VAL A 77 1.58 -5.87 6.34
CA VAL A 77 2.17 -4.72 5.63
C VAL A 77 1.69 -3.39 6.21
N ARG A 78 1.25 -3.39 7.47
CA ARG A 78 0.90 -2.14 8.15
C ARG A 78 2.08 -1.17 8.16
N GLU A 79 1.78 0.11 8.31
CA GLU A 79 2.78 1.18 8.29
C GLU A 79 3.57 1.28 6.95
N ASN A 80 2.99 0.72 5.87
CA ASN A 80 3.46 0.95 4.50
C ASN A 80 2.39 1.71 3.73
N LYS A 81 2.82 2.69 2.94
CA LYS A 81 1.93 3.52 2.13
C LYS A 81 1.62 2.84 0.80
N LEU A 82 0.78 1.80 0.87
CA LEU A 82 0.35 1.03 -0.30
C LEU A 82 -0.88 1.68 -0.94
N SER A 83 -0.93 1.66 -2.26
CA SER A 83 -2.13 2.08 -2.99
C SER A 83 -3.21 0.99 -2.96
N ALA A 84 -4.45 1.38 -3.21
CA ALA A 84 -5.57 0.45 -3.34
C ALA A 84 -5.31 -0.59 -4.43
N GLU A 85 -4.76 -0.15 -5.57
CA GLU A 85 -4.44 -1.00 -6.71
C GLU A 85 -3.43 -2.08 -6.33
N ALA A 86 -2.36 -1.73 -5.59
CA ALA A 86 -1.33 -2.68 -5.15
C ALA A 86 -1.91 -3.74 -4.21
N LEU A 87 -2.82 -3.35 -3.31
CA LEU A 87 -3.51 -4.27 -2.42
C LEU A 87 -4.48 -5.18 -3.16
N ASP A 88 -5.25 -4.64 -4.09
CA ASP A 88 -6.24 -5.39 -4.87
C ASP A 88 -5.56 -6.38 -5.82
N GLU A 89 -4.48 -5.98 -6.50
CA GLU A 89 -3.68 -6.88 -7.34
C GLU A 89 -3.08 -8.04 -6.53
N PHE A 90 -2.54 -7.74 -5.35
CA PHE A 90 -1.99 -8.78 -4.48
C PHE A 90 -3.08 -9.75 -4.01
N ARG A 91 -4.22 -9.25 -3.54
CA ARG A 91 -5.35 -10.07 -3.10
C ARG A 91 -5.90 -10.95 -4.21
N ALA A 92 -5.99 -10.43 -5.43
CA ALA A 92 -6.43 -11.22 -6.59
C ALA A 92 -5.51 -12.41 -6.88
N LYS A 93 -4.21 -12.27 -6.65
CA LYS A 93 -3.21 -13.34 -6.85
C LYS A 93 -3.09 -14.28 -5.64
N HIS A 94 -3.45 -13.79 -4.44
CA HIS A 94 -3.36 -14.53 -3.17
C HIS A 94 -4.70 -14.55 -2.42
N PRO A 95 -5.77 -15.15 -2.97
CA PRO A 95 -7.13 -15.06 -2.41
C PRO A 95 -7.27 -15.73 -1.04
N GLY A 96 -6.33 -16.59 -0.65
CA GLY A 96 -6.30 -17.23 0.67
C GLY A 96 -5.38 -16.56 1.70
N CYS A 97 -4.73 -15.45 1.34
CA CYS A 97 -3.82 -14.73 2.21
C CYS A 97 -4.57 -13.64 2.97
N ARG A 98 -4.50 -13.68 4.30
CA ARG A 98 -4.96 -12.56 5.15
C ARG A 98 -3.94 -11.43 5.07
N VAL A 99 -4.35 -10.26 4.60
CA VAL A 99 -3.49 -9.08 4.51
C VAL A 99 -3.88 -8.07 5.57
N LEU A 100 -2.92 -7.73 6.45
CA LEU A 100 -3.06 -6.66 7.44
C LEU A 100 -2.37 -5.41 6.89
N TYR A 101 -3.07 -4.30 6.78
CA TYR A 101 -2.55 -3.05 6.20
C TYR A 101 -3.10 -1.82 6.91
N SER A 102 -2.46 -0.68 6.72
CA SER A 102 -2.93 0.62 7.16
C SER A 102 -3.53 1.40 6.01
N VAL A 103 -4.62 2.10 6.27
CA VAL A 103 -5.21 3.10 5.35
C VAL A 103 -4.60 4.45 5.68
N TYR A 104 -4.06 5.13 4.67
CA TYR A 104 -3.48 6.46 4.85
C TYR A 104 -4.47 7.53 4.41
N LEU A 105 -4.68 8.53 5.28
CA LEU A 105 -5.46 9.73 5.00
C LEU A 105 -4.62 10.93 5.41
N ASN A 106 -4.32 11.84 4.47
CA ASN A 106 -3.42 12.98 4.68
C ASN A 106 -2.08 12.57 5.34
N ASP A 107 -1.47 11.47 4.87
CA ASP A 107 -0.23 10.87 5.40
C ASP A 107 -0.32 10.26 6.82
N GLU A 108 -1.47 10.26 7.46
CA GLU A 108 -1.70 9.62 8.76
C GLU A 108 -2.20 8.17 8.57
N PRO A 109 -1.57 7.18 9.23
CA PRO A 109 -1.99 5.79 9.14
C PRO A 109 -3.16 5.49 10.06
N HIS A 110 -4.17 4.81 9.52
CA HIS A 110 -5.33 4.30 10.24
C HIS A 110 -5.40 2.78 10.11
N GLU A 111 -5.97 2.09 11.09
CA GLU A 111 -6.21 0.65 10.98
C GLU A 111 -7.33 0.37 9.97
N SER A 112 -7.11 -0.59 9.06
CA SER A 112 -8.09 -0.96 8.02
C SER A 112 -9.43 -1.48 8.57
N GLY A 113 -9.42 -2.00 9.80
CA GLY A 113 -10.61 -2.49 10.51
C GLY A 113 -11.42 -1.43 11.24
N THR A 114 -11.10 -0.13 11.10
CA THR A 114 -11.82 0.97 11.77
C THR A 114 -13.30 0.97 11.37
N GLU A 115 -14.19 0.99 12.37
CA GLU A 115 -15.65 0.97 12.16
C GLU A 115 -16.28 2.37 12.12
N SER A 116 -15.66 3.34 12.78
CA SER A 116 -16.15 4.72 12.85
C SER A 116 -15.02 5.72 12.71
N LEU A 117 -15.20 6.70 11.85
CA LEU A 117 -14.21 7.73 11.58
C LEU A 117 -14.85 9.11 11.62
N THR A 118 -14.18 10.05 12.30
CA THR A 118 -14.56 11.47 12.32
C THR A 118 -13.42 12.29 11.77
N LEU A 119 -13.70 13.10 10.77
CA LEU A 119 -12.76 13.98 10.08
C LEU A 119 -13.23 15.42 10.20
N GLU A 120 -12.30 16.36 10.28
CA GLU A 120 -12.62 17.80 10.27
C GLU A 120 -13.00 18.26 8.85
N ASP A 121 -12.31 17.77 7.83
CA ASP A 121 -12.65 17.95 6.42
C ASP A 121 -12.30 16.67 5.65
N LEU A 122 -12.83 16.54 4.44
CA LEU A 122 -12.51 15.41 3.58
C LEU A 122 -11.04 15.52 3.11
N PRO A 123 -10.21 14.49 3.32
CA PRO A 123 -8.82 14.53 2.91
C PRO A 123 -8.68 14.55 1.37
N ASN A 124 -7.52 15.00 0.86
CA ASN A 124 -7.28 15.01 -0.59
C ASN A 124 -7.22 13.59 -1.20
N ASP A 125 -6.86 12.62 -0.40
CA ASP A 125 -6.77 11.19 -0.73
C ASP A 125 -8.01 10.40 -0.23
N TRP A 126 -9.17 11.06 -0.25
CA TRP A 126 -10.45 10.53 0.23
C TRP A 126 -10.86 9.19 -0.45
N GLU A 127 -10.38 8.93 -1.67
CA GLU A 127 -10.61 7.64 -2.34
C GLU A 127 -10.08 6.46 -1.51
N ASN A 128 -9.10 6.69 -0.63
CA ASN A 128 -8.59 5.66 0.27
C ASN A 128 -9.60 5.23 1.34
N LEU A 129 -10.68 5.99 1.58
CA LEU A 129 -11.75 5.60 2.50
C LEU A 129 -12.39 4.27 2.11
N ARG A 130 -12.40 3.90 0.84
CA ARG A 130 -12.86 2.59 0.34
C ARG A 130 -12.04 1.39 0.83
N LEU A 131 -10.82 1.65 1.32
CA LEU A 131 -9.92 0.61 1.85
C LEU A 131 -10.27 0.17 3.28
N PHE A 132 -11.12 0.91 3.98
CA PHE A 132 -11.60 0.46 5.28
C PHE A 132 -12.57 -0.72 5.11
N GLU A 133 -12.22 -1.86 5.70
CA GLU A 133 -13.01 -3.10 5.54
C GLU A 133 -14.32 -3.08 6.31
N ASN A 134 -14.39 -2.32 7.41
CA ASN A 134 -15.49 -2.35 8.36
C ASN A 134 -16.08 -0.97 8.65
N LEU A 135 -15.81 0.04 7.84
CA LEU A 135 -16.30 1.40 8.08
C LEU A 135 -17.84 1.45 7.98
N ARG A 136 -18.47 1.76 9.11
CA ARG A 136 -19.93 1.84 9.25
C ARG A 136 -20.43 3.25 9.48
N SER A 137 -19.57 4.12 9.99
CA SER A 137 -19.91 5.51 10.28
C SER A 137 -18.77 6.43 9.88
N LEU A 138 -19.07 7.42 9.06
CA LEU A 138 -18.16 8.49 8.63
C LEU A 138 -18.83 9.83 8.96
N THR A 139 -18.15 10.65 9.76
CA THR A 139 -18.56 12.04 10.05
C THR A 139 -17.52 13.00 9.52
N VAL A 140 -17.94 14.01 8.73
CA VAL A 140 -17.08 15.08 8.23
C VAL A 140 -17.62 16.41 8.70
N ASN A 141 -16.93 17.05 9.65
CA ASN A 141 -17.45 18.26 10.33
C ASN A 141 -17.57 19.48 9.40
N HIS A 142 -16.65 19.62 8.43
CA HIS A 142 -16.60 20.75 7.51
C HIS A 142 -16.33 20.26 6.09
N CYS A 143 -17.37 19.75 5.40
CA CYS A 143 -17.18 19.21 4.07
C CYS A 143 -17.03 20.31 3.01
N THR A 144 -15.85 20.43 2.44
CA THR A 144 -15.56 21.36 1.33
C THR A 144 -15.75 20.72 -0.05
N GLN A 145 -15.94 19.39 -0.12
CA GLN A 145 -16.05 18.61 -1.35
C GLN A 145 -17.34 17.76 -1.36
N PRO A 146 -18.54 18.36 -1.53
CA PRO A 146 -19.80 17.63 -1.47
C PRO A 146 -19.93 16.56 -2.56
N ASP A 147 -19.39 16.79 -3.75
CA ASP A 147 -19.44 15.84 -4.88
C ASP A 147 -18.65 14.55 -4.56
N ALA A 148 -17.56 14.66 -3.79
CA ALA A 148 -16.80 13.51 -3.31
C ALA A 148 -17.61 12.68 -2.30
N MET A 149 -18.41 13.31 -1.43
CA MET A 149 -19.32 12.62 -0.51
C MET A 149 -20.40 11.83 -1.24
N GLU A 150 -20.92 12.35 -2.35
CA GLU A 150 -21.86 11.64 -3.22
C GLU A 150 -21.23 10.38 -3.82
N THR A 151 -19.98 10.50 -4.30
CA THR A 151 -19.22 9.37 -4.84
C THR A 151 -18.96 8.31 -3.78
N LEU A 152 -18.50 8.72 -2.58
CA LEU A 152 -18.26 7.83 -1.45
C LEU A 152 -19.53 7.10 -1.02
N ARG A 153 -20.69 7.77 -1.04
CA ARG A 153 -21.98 7.14 -0.69
C ARG A 153 -22.33 5.99 -1.64
N ALA A 154 -21.96 6.12 -2.91
CA ALA A 154 -22.15 5.05 -3.89
C ALA A 154 -21.16 3.88 -3.69
N GLU A 155 -19.93 4.18 -3.28
CA GLU A 155 -18.88 3.17 -3.07
C GLU A 155 -19.02 2.45 -1.71
N LEU A 156 -19.54 3.14 -0.69
CA LEU A 156 -19.69 2.63 0.67
C LEU A 156 -21.18 2.58 1.10
N PRO A 157 -22.01 1.77 0.45
CA PRO A 157 -23.49 1.77 0.66
C PRO A 157 -23.91 1.35 2.07
N ASN A 158 -23.05 0.68 2.84
CA ASN A 158 -23.32 0.25 4.21
C ASN A 158 -22.74 1.20 5.27
N CYS A 159 -22.15 2.33 4.85
CA CYS A 159 -21.58 3.34 5.74
C CYS A 159 -22.58 4.48 5.96
N GLU A 160 -22.95 4.74 7.21
CA GLU A 160 -23.71 5.94 7.57
C GLU A 160 -22.83 7.16 7.47
N MET A 161 -23.19 8.13 6.61
CA MET A 161 -22.39 9.32 6.35
C MET A 161 -23.14 10.56 6.83
N ARG A 162 -22.48 11.32 7.72
CA ARG A 162 -22.93 12.63 8.21
C ARG A 162 -21.87 13.66 7.88
N TYR A 163 -22.29 14.79 7.35
CA TYR A 163 -21.39 15.89 7.05
C TYR A 163 -22.10 17.24 7.09
N SER A 164 -21.34 18.29 7.36
CA SER A 164 -21.84 19.66 7.35
C SER A 164 -21.39 20.38 6.09
N LEU A 165 -22.28 21.20 5.53
CA LEU A 165 -22.03 22.02 4.35
C LEU A 165 -22.04 23.50 4.71
N CYS A 166 -21.17 24.30 4.11
CA CYS A 166 -21.13 25.75 4.29
C CYS A 166 -22.07 26.44 3.29
N VAL A 167 -23.11 27.10 3.79
CA VAL A 167 -24.03 27.92 2.98
C VAL A 167 -24.06 29.34 3.55
N GLY A 168 -23.65 30.32 2.76
CA GLY A 168 -23.63 31.72 3.19
C GLY A 168 -22.73 32.01 4.38
N GLY A 169 -21.65 31.23 4.58
CA GLY A 169 -20.70 31.36 5.69
C GLY A 169 -21.14 30.67 7.00
N GLN A 170 -22.23 29.91 6.96
CA GLN A 170 -22.71 29.09 8.08
C GLN A 170 -22.67 27.62 7.72
N TRP A 171 -22.38 26.75 8.71
CA TRP A 171 -22.33 25.30 8.54
C TRP A 171 -23.68 24.69 8.93
N PHE A 172 -24.17 23.81 8.09
CA PHE A 172 -25.43 23.08 8.26
C PHE A 172 -25.21 21.58 8.04
N ASP A 173 -25.83 20.78 8.86
CA ASP A 173 -25.78 19.32 8.69
C ASP A 173 -26.49 18.90 7.41
N SER A 174 -25.96 17.87 6.72
CA SER A 174 -26.47 17.37 5.45
C SER A 174 -27.89 16.81 5.52
N ASP A 175 -28.40 16.53 6.72
CA ASP A 175 -29.76 16.04 7.01
C ASP A 175 -30.70 17.13 7.52
N ALA A 176 -30.25 18.41 7.55
CA ALA A 176 -31.11 19.53 7.94
C ALA A 176 -32.27 19.71 6.96
N VAL A 177 -33.51 19.61 7.46
CA VAL A 177 -34.75 19.68 6.66
C VAL A 177 -35.07 21.14 6.28
N GLU A 178 -34.64 22.12 7.07
CA GLU A 178 -34.88 23.53 6.84
C GLU A 178 -33.58 24.36 7.09
N LEU A 179 -33.19 25.14 6.11
CA LEU A 179 -32.11 26.11 6.23
C LEU A 179 -32.71 27.48 6.60
N THR A 180 -32.73 27.84 7.88
CA THR A 180 -33.05 29.20 8.33
C THR A 180 -31.76 30.04 8.30
N ALA A 181 -31.57 30.84 7.28
CA ALA A 181 -30.53 31.87 7.25
C ALA A 181 -30.86 32.93 8.30
N ALA A 182 -30.23 32.85 9.48
CA ALA A 182 -30.30 33.91 10.47
C ALA A 182 -29.54 35.13 9.95
N GLY A 183 -30.23 36.17 9.46
CA GLY A 183 -29.64 37.45 9.20
C GLY A 183 -29.93 38.17 7.90
N THR A 184 -31.18 38.20 7.42
CA THR A 184 -31.67 39.32 6.62
C THR A 184 -33.01 39.77 7.13
N ALA A 185 -33.00 40.60 8.16
CA ALA A 185 -34.18 41.43 8.41
C ALA A 185 -34.36 42.34 7.18
N PRO A 186 -35.52 42.40 6.51
CA PRO A 186 -35.76 43.39 5.48
C PRO A 186 -35.72 44.77 6.15
N THR A 187 -34.77 45.59 5.75
CA THR A 187 -34.77 47.02 6.04
C THR A 187 -36.03 47.56 5.40
N ALA A 188 -37.04 47.87 6.20
CA ALA A 188 -38.20 48.66 5.76
C ALA A 188 -37.69 49.99 5.23
N MET A 189 -37.88 50.26 3.95
CA MET A 189 -37.79 51.61 3.39
C MET A 189 -39.01 52.38 3.89
N GLU A 190 -38.78 53.41 4.66
CA GLU A 190 -39.66 54.58 4.71
C GLU A 190 -39.35 55.54 3.58
#